data_57241eae04850b1fa183486bc6e570c8
#
_entry.id   57241eae04850b1fa183486bc6e570c8
#
_cell.length_a   1.000
_cell.length_b   1.000
_cell.length_c   1.000
_cell.angle_alpha   90.00
_cell.angle_beta   90.00
_cell.angle_gamma   90.00
#
_symmetry.space_group_name_H-M   'P 1'
#
loop_
_entity.id
_entity.type
_entity.pdbx_description
1 polymer ?
#
loop_
_entity_poly.entity_id
_entity_poly.type
_entity_poly.pdbx_seq_one_letter_code
_entity_poly.pdbx_strand_id
1 'polypeptide(L)' 'MSGAPHSTFVFDTTNAALWAEEVAREAGIPVETVPAPGESEAKCDLALITPTASVPELTAALTAAGVRFRLWPPEPGRAP' A
#
# COMPACT_ATOMS: atom_id res chain seq x y z
N MET A 1 -21.28 9.87 2.09
CA MET A 1 -20.85 9.23 2.46
C MET A 1 -19.76 8.72 2.05
N SER A 2 -18.91 8.74 2.15
CA SER A 2 -17.93 8.33 1.67
C SER A 2 -17.74 7.15 1.77
N GLY A 3 -17.79 6.54 1.51
CA GLY A 3 -17.83 5.35 1.72
C GLY A 3 -16.98 4.37 1.19
N ALA A 4 -16.24 4.63 0.27
CA ALA A 4 -15.41 3.62 -0.37
C ALA A 4 -14.35 3.14 0.61
N PRO A 5 -14.21 1.84 0.82
CA PRO A 5 -13.17 1.34 1.70
C PRO A 5 -11.80 1.56 1.08
N HIS A 6 -10.84 1.70 1.96
CA HIS A 6 -9.44 1.87 1.56
C HIS A 6 -8.60 0.78 2.16
N SER A 7 -7.50 0.49 1.49
CA SER A 7 -6.52 -0.46 1.99
C SER A 7 -5.19 0.25 2.12
N THR A 8 -4.41 -0.18 3.08
CA THR A 8 -3.14 0.46 3.41
C THR A 8 -1.99 -0.47 3.06
N PHE A 9 -1.00 0.06 2.36
CA PHE A 9 0.22 -0.66 2.02
C PHE A 9 1.34 -0.08 2.87
N VAL A 10 2.09 -0.93 3.54
CA VAL A 10 3.22 -0.49 4.35
C VAL A 10 4.51 -1.08 3.78
N PHE A 11 5.62 -0.41 4.05
CA PHE A 11 6.89 -0.71 3.43
C PHE A 11 7.99 -0.75 4.47
N ASP A 12 9.12 -1.34 4.13
CA ASP A 12 10.24 -1.43 5.05
C ASP A 12 11.11 -0.18 5.04
N THR A 13 11.07 0.63 3.99
CA THR A 13 11.89 1.83 3.91
C THR A 13 11.07 2.95 3.28
N THR A 14 11.48 4.19 3.59
CA THR A 14 10.85 5.34 2.97
C THR A 14 11.06 5.34 1.46
N ASN A 15 12.24 4.93 1.01
CA ASN A 15 12.48 4.85 -0.43
C ASN A 15 11.51 3.91 -1.11
N ALA A 16 11.21 2.77 -0.48
CA ALA A 16 10.27 1.82 -1.07
C ALA A 16 8.88 2.45 -1.17
N ALA A 17 8.48 3.21 -0.15
CA ALA A 17 7.16 3.85 -0.18
C ALA A 17 7.10 4.89 -1.30
N LEU A 18 8.15 5.68 -1.47
CA LEU A 18 8.16 6.69 -2.52
C LEU A 18 8.23 6.06 -3.91
N TRP A 19 8.97 4.97 -4.04
CA TRP A 19 9.03 4.23 -5.29
C TRP A 19 7.65 3.66 -5.61
N ALA A 20 6.98 3.12 -4.61
CA ALA A 20 5.64 2.56 -4.80
C ALA A 20 4.67 3.65 -5.28
N GLU A 21 4.77 4.84 -4.71
CA GLU A 21 3.93 5.94 -5.14
C GLU A 21 4.15 6.25 -6.61
N GLU A 22 5.41 6.27 -7.01
CA GLU A 22 5.74 6.55 -8.39
C GLU A 22 5.18 5.48 -9.33
N VAL A 23 5.35 4.21 -8.95
CA VAL A 23 4.83 3.11 -9.75
C VAL A 23 3.32 3.23 -9.90
N ALA A 24 2.63 3.54 -8.81
CA ALA A 24 1.18 3.66 -8.86
C ALA A 24 0.76 4.81 -9.75
N ARG A 25 1.47 5.93 -9.63
CA ARG A 25 1.13 7.10 -10.42
C ARG A 25 1.30 6.80 -11.90
N GLU A 26 2.37 6.13 -12.27
CA GLU A 26 2.61 5.80 -13.68
C GLU A 26 1.60 4.81 -14.20
N ALA A 27 1.07 3.97 -13.34
CA ALA A 27 0.05 3.00 -13.74
C ALA A 27 -1.36 3.57 -13.70
N GLY A 28 -1.51 4.81 -13.27
CA GLY A 28 -2.83 5.41 -13.17
C GLY A 28 -3.65 4.91 -12.01
N ILE A 29 -3.00 4.39 -10.98
CA ILE A 29 -3.71 3.85 -9.81
C ILE A 29 -3.77 4.92 -8.74
N PRO A 30 -4.95 5.25 -8.23
CA PRO A 30 -5.06 6.29 -7.20
C PRO A 30 -4.47 5.82 -5.89
N VAL A 31 -3.55 6.61 -5.36
CA VAL A 31 -2.94 6.36 -4.05
C VAL A 31 -2.74 7.68 -3.34
N GLU A 32 -2.62 7.59 -2.03
CA GLU A 32 -2.32 8.76 -1.23
C GLU A 32 -1.27 8.35 -0.20
N THR A 33 -0.24 9.17 -0.03
CA THR A 33 0.80 8.93 0.97
C THR A 33 0.30 9.41 2.31
N VAL A 34 0.40 8.57 3.32
CA VAL A 34 -0.06 8.87 4.67
C VAL A 34 0.99 8.38 5.65
N PRO A 35 0.95 8.84 6.91
CA PRO A 35 1.86 8.29 7.91
C PRO A 35 1.57 6.81 8.13
N ALA A 36 2.63 6.03 8.33
CA ALA A 36 2.45 4.61 8.56
C ALA A 36 1.79 4.39 9.92
N PRO A 37 0.91 3.40 10.03
CA PRO A 37 0.28 3.10 11.31
C PRO A 37 1.33 2.68 12.33
N GLY A 38 1.21 3.17 13.55
CA GLY A 38 2.19 2.88 14.57
C GLY A 38 2.29 1.42 14.92
N GLU A 39 1.18 0.69 14.78
CA GLU A 39 1.17 -0.72 15.13
C GLU A 39 1.62 -1.61 13.99
N SER A 40 1.95 -1.03 12.84
CA SER A 40 2.24 -1.88 11.68
C SER A 40 3.61 -2.50 11.76
N GLU A 41 4.46 -2.07 12.67
CA GLU A 41 5.83 -2.54 12.77
C GLU A 41 6.62 -2.24 11.51
N ALA A 42 6.10 -1.36 10.68
CA ALA A 42 6.85 -0.95 9.50
C ALA A 42 8.02 -0.09 9.95
N LYS A 43 9.14 -0.24 9.28
CA LYS A 43 10.32 0.55 9.61
C LYS A 43 10.36 1.85 8.86
N CYS A 44 9.30 2.13 8.15
CA CYS A 44 9.18 3.32 7.33
C CYS A 44 8.10 4.20 7.91
N ASP A 45 8.27 5.49 7.81
CA ASP A 45 7.29 6.43 8.35
C ASP A 45 6.11 6.65 7.43
N LEU A 46 6.16 6.14 6.23
CA LEU A 46 5.12 6.41 5.23
C LEU A 46 4.41 5.14 4.82
N ALA A 47 3.16 5.30 4.48
CA ALA A 47 2.35 4.22 3.91
C ALA A 47 1.57 4.80 2.75
N LEU A 48 1.00 3.92 1.93
CA LEU A 48 0.11 4.35 0.85
C LEU A 48 -1.27 3.79 1.11
N ILE A 49 -2.28 4.62 0.90
CA ILE A 49 -3.64 4.10 0.89
C ILE A 49 -4.18 4.15 -0.54
N THR A 50 -5.01 3.20 -0.86
CA THR A 50 -5.63 3.10 -2.17
C THR A 50 -7.04 2.56 -1.98
N PRO A 51 -7.97 2.87 -2.88
CA PRO A 51 -9.27 2.22 -2.79
C PRO A 51 -9.10 0.70 -2.80
N THR A 52 -9.86 0.03 -1.97
CA THR A 52 -9.72 -1.43 -1.86
C THR A 52 -9.90 -2.10 -3.22
N ALA A 53 -10.75 -1.55 -4.07
CA ALA A 53 -10.95 -2.12 -5.40
C ALA A 53 -9.68 -2.07 -6.26
N SER A 54 -8.74 -1.19 -5.92
CA SER A 54 -7.50 -1.08 -6.68
C SER A 54 -6.38 -1.96 -6.15
N VAL A 55 -6.61 -2.68 -5.07
CA VAL A 55 -5.56 -3.49 -4.46
C VAL A 55 -4.97 -4.51 -5.45
N PRO A 56 -5.77 -5.25 -6.22
CA PRO A 56 -5.15 -6.20 -7.14
C PRO A 56 -4.26 -5.54 -8.17
N GLU A 57 -4.69 -4.40 -8.71
CA GLU A 57 -3.86 -3.70 -9.68
C GLU A 57 -2.58 -3.18 -9.07
N LEU A 58 -2.68 -2.58 -7.89
CA LEU A 58 -1.49 -2.04 -7.25
C LEU A 58 -0.53 -3.14 -6.84
N THR A 59 -1.07 -4.24 -6.33
CA THR A 59 -0.24 -5.38 -5.97
C THR A 59 0.54 -5.88 -7.18
N ALA A 60 -0.13 -6.02 -8.32
CA ALA A 60 0.53 -6.50 -9.50
C ALA A 60 1.60 -5.53 -9.99
N ALA A 61 1.29 -4.23 -9.94
CA ALA A 61 2.25 -3.23 -10.41
C ALA A 61 3.48 -3.19 -9.51
N LEU A 62 3.30 -3.24 -8.20
CA LEU A 62 4.43 -3.21 -7.29
C LEU A 62 5.27 -4.48 -7.39
N THR A 63 4.63 -5.61 -7.53
CA THR A 63 5.34 -6.87 -7.69
C THR A 63 6.17 -6.85 -8.97
N ALA A 64 5.59 -6.36 -10.04
CA ALA A 64 6.32 -6.28 -11.31
C ALA A 64 7.51 -5.34 -11.23
N ALA A 65 7.40 -4.29 -10.42
CA ALA A 65 8.49 -3.34 -10.26
C ALA A 65 9.52 -3.79 -9.24
N GLY A 66 9.24 -4.85 -8.50
CA GLY A 66 10.19 -5.33 -7.50
C GLY A 66 10.10 -4.60 -6.17
N VAL A 67 8.99 -3.93 -5.91
CA VAL A 67 8.82 -3.20 -4.66
C VAL A 67 8.18 -4.14 -3.64
N ARG A 68 8.80 -4.28 -2.48
CA ARG A 68 8.26 -5.12 -1.43
C ARG A 68 7.28 -4.34 -0.60
N PHE A 69 6.21 -4.97 -0.20
CA PHE A 69 5.16 -4.31 0.57
C PHE A 69 4.40 -5.33 1.41
N ARG A 70 3.63 -4.84 2.37
CA ARG A 70 2.69 -5.65 3.11
C ARG A 70 1.40 -4.86 3.22
N LEU A 71 0.29 -5.56 3.32
CA LEU A 71 -0.99 -4.92 3.58
C LEU A 71 -1.19 -4.76 5.07
N TRP A 72 -1.80 -3.66 5.47
CA TRP A 72 -2.08 -3.38 6.87
C TRP A 72 -3.53 -2.94 7.02
N PRO A 73 -4.26 -3.44 7.98
CA PRO A 73 -3.83 -4.55 8.85
C PRO A 73 -3.84 -5.85 8.09
N PRO A 74 -3.12 -6.85 8.56
CA PRO A 74 -3.19 -8.16 7.93
C PRO A 74 -4.62 -8.63 7.99
N GLU A 75 -5.02 -9.46 7.02
CA GLU A 75 -6.38 -9.92 6.98
C GLU A 75 -6.54 -11.13 7.85
N PRO A 76 -7.05 -10.98 9.04
CA PRO A 76 -7.08 -12.10 9.98
C PRO A 76 -7.97 -13.23 9.51
N GLY A 77 -8.95 -12.96 8.76
CA GLY A 77 -9.83 -14.02 8.34
C GLY A 77 -9.34 -14.83 7.18
N ARG A 78 -8.18 -14.45 6.65
CA ARG A 78 -7.70 -15.13 5.49
C ARG A 78 -6.78 -16.23 5.82
N ALA A 79 -6.84 -16.69 6.99
CA ALA A 79 -5.94 -17.73 7.35
C ALA A 79 -5.98 -18.82 6.32
N PRO A 80 -4.90 -19.35 6.01
CA PRO A 80 -4.84 -20.41 5.02
C PRO A 80 -5.51 -21.64 5.54
#